data_ce4d602e01ae9923cc46896391375ae8
#
_entry.id   ce4d602e01ae9923cc46896391375ae8
#
_cell.length_a   1.000
_cell.length_b   1.000
_cell.length_c   1.000
_cell.angle_alpha   90.00
_cell.angle_beta   90.00
_cell.angle_gamma   90.00
#
_symmetry.space_group_name_H-M   'P 1'
#
loop_
_entity.id
_entity.type
_entity.pdbx_description
1 polymer ?
#
loop_
_entity_poly.entity_id
_entity_poly.type
_entity_poly.pdbx_seq_one_letter_code
_entity_poly.pdbx_strand_id
1 'polypeptide(L)'
;VLGYELDLGELSPQEKKQVAAQIEWYKEYRPTLQYGDFFRVPIRRQGLVSWAAVAPDKKQAVVLLAQRLCTAAPPADHLTVPALLPTARYRVTAVPQQVAVARFGGLVKHIAPVKLSADGLVLRTVNRHYALPDGSFTAEASGAALAAGIPLNDQFLGTGYHEGLRLWGDFGSQLYLVEQLGENEEDHTK
;
A
#
# COMPACT_ATOMS: atom_id res chain seq x y z
N VAL A 1 16.24 1.41 8.51
CA VAL A 1 17.24 1.84 7.51
C VAL A 1 16.83 1.31 6.16
N LEU A 2 16.73 2.18 5.14
CA LEU A 2 16.52 1.78 3.76
C LEU A 2 17.86 1.33 3.18
N GLY A 3 17.94 0.08 2.74
CA GLY A 3 19.08 -0.45 2.01
C GLY A 3 18.60 -1.08 0.71
N TYR A 4 19.16 -0.67 -0.41
CA TYR A 4 18.97 -1.32 -1.69
C TYR A 4 20.28 -1.99 -2.10
N GLU A 5 20.18 -3.24 -2.47
CA GLU A 5 21.23 -3.96 -3.21
C GLU A 5 20.77 -4.04 -4.67
N LEU A 6 20.94 -2.95 -5.42
CA LEU A 6 20.46 -2.82 -6.79
C LEU A 6 21.61 -2.57 -7.74
N ASP A 7 21.65 -3.33 -8.83
CA ASP A 7 22.42 -2.94 -10.01
C ASP A 7 21.60 -1.94 -10.83
N LEU A 8 21.96 -0.67 -10.74
CA LEU A 8 21.29 0.40 -11.48
C LEU A 8 21.43 0.25 -13.00
N GLY A 9 22.41 -0.53 -13.47
CA GLY A 9 22.62 -0.82 -14.89
C GLY A 9 21.52 -1.70 -15.48
N GLU A 10 21.01 -2.64 -14.66
CA GLU A 10 19.98 -3.59 -15.07
C GLU A 10 18.55 -3.05 -15.00
N LEU A 11 18.33 -1.96 -14.28
CA LEU A 11 17.00 -1.38 -14.11
C LEU A 11 16.53 -0.66 -15.36
N SER A 12 15.27 -0.90 -15.74
CA SER A 12 14.57 -0.14 -16.75
C SER A 12 14.39 1.33 -16.32
N PRO A 13 14.16 2.27 -17.27
CA PRO A 13 13.90 3.67 -16.94
C PRO A 13 12.70 3.87 -15.99
N GLN A 14 11.69 2.99 -16.06
CA GLN A 14 10.52 3.04 -15.20
C GLN A 14 10.87 2.60 -13.77
N GLU A 15 11.62 1.50 -13.61
CA GLU A 15 12.07 1.02 -12.31
C GLU A 15 12.99 2.03 -11.62
N LYS A 16 13.88 2.70 -12.38
CA LYS A 16 14.70 3.81 -11.84
C LYS A 16 13.84 4.95 -11.29
N LYS A 17 12.76 5.33 -11.97
CA LYS A 17 11.83 6.35 -11.47
C LYS A 17 11.10 5.89 -10.21
N GLN A 18 10.70 4.62 -10.14
CA GLN A 18 10.05 4.05 -8.95
C GLN A 18 11.01 4.06 -7.74
N VAL A 19 12.24 3.62 -7.94
CA VAL A 19 13.27 3.63 -6.88
C VAL A 19 13.54 5.07 -6.41
N ALA A 20 13.66 6.02 -7.33
CA ALA A 20 13.85 7.43 -6.97
C ALA A 20 12.68 7.96 -6.13
N ALA A 21 11.43 7.68 -6.54
CA ALA A 21 10.25 8.08 -5.78
C ALA A 21 10.19 7.43 -4.39
N GLN A 22 10.56 6.16 -4.26
CA GLN A 22 10.65 5.46 -2.97
C GLN A 22 11.72 6.07 -2.05
N ILE A 23 12.86 6.47 -2.61
CA ILE A 23 13.94 7.13 -1.85
C ILE A 23 13.47 8.48 -1.33
N GLU A 24 12.82 9.30 -2.16
CA GLU A 24 12.30 10.61 -1.74
C GLU A 24 11.22 10.44 -0.66
N TRP A 25 10.28 9.52 -0.85
CA TRP A 25 9.29 9.17 0.16
C TRP A 25 9.96 8.76 1.48
N TYR A 26 10.96 7.88 1.42
CA TYR A 26 11.67 7.46 2.64
C TYR A 26 12.39 8.62 3.33
N LYS A 27 13.02 9.53 2.59
CA LYS A 27 13.70 10.70 3.17
C LYS A 27 12.71 11.59 3.92
N GLU A 28 11.53 11.79 3.38
CA GLU A 28 10.45 12.57 3.97
C GLU A 28 9.96 11.96 5.29
N TYR A 29 9.65 10.66 5.28
CA TYR A 29 9.09 9.96 6.44
C TYR A 29 10.13 9.30 7.35
N ARG A 30 11.41 9.42 7.03
CA ARG A 30 12.51 8.87 7.83
C ARG A 30 12.47 9.26 9.31
N PRO A 31 12.15 10.49 9.72
CA PRO A 31 12.05 10.82 11.14
C PRO A 31 11.04 9.97 11.88
N THR A 32 9.84 9.78 11.33
CA THR A 32 8.81 8.93 11.89
C THR A 32 9.23 7.46 11.93
N LEU A 33 9.88 6.96 10.87
CA LEU A 33 10.30 5.57 10.77
C LEU A 33 11.49 5.22 11.69
N GLN A 34 12.38 6.17 11.98
CA GLN A 34 13.59 5.93 12.78
C GLN A 34 13.46 6.34 14.23
N TYR A 35 12.68 7.37 14.52
CA TYR A 35 12.57 7.95 15.86
C TYR A 35 11.17 7.87 16.46
N GLY A 36 10.18 7.39 15.68
CA GLY A 36 8.83 7.14 16.17
C GLY A 36 8.73 5.91 17.06
N ASP A 37 7.65 5.85 17.83
CA ASP A 37 7.29 4.68 18.60
C ASP A 37 6.87 3.54 17.67
N PHE A 38 7.49 2.37 17.81
CA PHE A 38 7.21 1.21 16.99
C PHE A 38 6.23 0.26 17.65
N PHE A 39 5.17 -0.12 16.95
CA PHE A 39 4.14 -1.03 17.41
C PHE A 39 3.99 -2.23 16.48
N ARG A 40 3.93 -3.43 17.07
CA ARG A 40 3.32 -4.58 16.41
C ARG A 40 1.82 -4.50 16.64
N VAL A 41 1.07 -4.38 15.56
CA VAL A 41 -0.40 -4.28 15.63
C VAL A 41 -0.99 -5.67 15.53
N PRO A 42 -1.73 -6.13 16.56
CA PRO A 42 -2.40 -7.43 16.51
C PRO A 42 -3.44 -7.46 15.39
N ILE A 43 -3.40 -8.49 14.56
CA ILE A 43 -4.39 -8.73 13.50
C ILE A 43 -5.01 -10.10 13.71
N ARG A 44 -6.35 -10.16 13.61
CA ARG A 44 -7.09 -11.43 13.78
C ARG A 44 -6.94 -12.36 12.58
N ARG A 45 -6.71 -11.81 11.38
CA ARG A 45 -6.55 -12.61 10.17
C ARG A 45 -5.20 -13.32 10.17
N GLN A 46 -5.26 -14.65 10.08
CA GLN A 46 -4.05 -15.47 9.95
C GLN A 46 -3.31 -15.12 8.65
N GLY A 47 -1.97 -15.07 8.72
CA GLY A 47 -1.12 -14.78 7.57
C GLY A 47 -0.95 -13.29 7.23
N LEU A 48 -1.66 -12.38 7.91
CA LEU A 48 -1.46 -10.94 7.81
C LEU A 48 -0.67 -10.44 9.03
N VAL A 49 0.28 -9.56 8.81
CA VAL A 49 1.04 -8.87 9.86
C VAL A 49 0.93 -7.37 9.66
N SER A 50 0.94 -6.61 10.75
CA SER A 50 0.93 -5.16 10.71
C SER A 50 1.93 -4.56 11.69
N TRP A 51 2.57 -3.49 11.24
CA TRP A 51 3.44 -2.65 12.05
C TRP A 51 3.04 -1.20 11.88
N ALA A 52 3.18 -0.43 12.93
CA ALA A 52 2.99 1.00 12.90
C ALA A 52 4.21 1.71 13.53
N ALA A 53 4.73 2.72 12.87
CA ALA A 53 5.65 3.69 13.44
C ALA A 53 4.88 5.00 13.62
N VAL A 54 4.78 5.48 14.85
CA VAL A 54 4.03 6.69 15.21
C VAL A 54 4.99 7.76 15.66
N ALA A 55 4.94 8.93 15.04
CA ALA A 55 5.79 10.06 15.39
C ALA A 55 5.60 10.46 16.87
N PRO A 56 6.64 10.97 17.56
CA PRO A 56 6.55 11.34 18.99
C PRO A 56 5.46 12.37 19.29
N ASP A 57 5.20 13.28 18.36
CA ASP A 57 4.16 14.32 18.47
C ASP A 57 2.75 13.83 18.13
N LYS A 58 2.62 12.54 17.73
CA LYS A 58 1.36 11.88 17.35
C LYS A 58 0.67 12.47 16.12
N LYS A 59 1.34 13.34 15.37
CA LYS A 59 0.77 13.98 14.16
C LYS A 59 0.88 13.12 12.91
N GLN A 60 1.79 12.15 12.91
CA GLN A 60 2.05 11.32 11.76
C GLN A 60 2.30 9.88 12.18
N ALA A 61 1.85 8.94 11.35
CA ALA A 61 2.23 7.53 11.47
C ALA A 61 2.42 6.89 10.08
N VAL A 62 3.29 5.90 10.02
CA VAL A 62 3.46 5.02 8.86
C VAL A 62 3.07 3.61 9.28
N VAL A 63 2.17 2.99 8.53
CA VAL A 63 1.66 1.66 8.83
C VAL A 63 1.98 0.72 7.68
N LEU A 64 2.54 -0.43 8.00
CA LEU A 64 2.75 -1.53 7.05
C LEU A 64 1.72 -2.62 7.32
N LEU A 65 1.04 -3.07 6.26
CA LEU A 65 0.36 -4.35 6.21
C LEU A 65 1.13 -5.27 5.27
N ALA A 66 1.41 -6.51 5.71
CA ALA A 66 2.10 -7.49 4.88
C ALA A 66 1.39 -8.85 4.98
N GLN A 67 1.08 -9.42 3.82
CA GLN A 67 0.46 -10.73 3.69
C GLN A 67 1.54 -11.78 3.42
N ARG A 68 1.56 -12.83 4.22
CA ARG A 68 2.51 -13.93 4.02
C ARG A 68 2.07 -14.85 2.89
N LEU A 69 0.84 -15.34 2.97
CA LEU A 69 0.23 -16.22 1.97
C LEU A 69 -1.20 -15.78 1.72
N CYS A 70 -1.63 -15.89 0.48
CA CYS A 70 -3.01 -15.67 0.08
C CYS A 70 -3.92 -16.72 0.70
N THR A 71 -5.13 -16.30 1.08
CA THR A 71 -6.22 -17.21 1.44
C THR A 71 -7.34 -17.08 0.41
N ALA A 72 -8.03 -18.18 0.12
CA ALA A 72 -9.25 -18.10 -0.65
C ALA A 72 -10.31 -17.32 0.14
N ALA A 73 -10.99 -16.37 -0.50
CA ALA A 73 -12.01 -15.52 0.13
C ALA A 73 -11.56 -14.87 1.46
N PRO A 74 -10.56 -13.99 1.45
CA PRO A 74 -10.13 -13.30 2.64
C PRO A 74 -11.25 -12.41 3.18
N PRO A 75 -11.41 -12.31 4.51
CA PRO A 75 -12.35 -11.36 5.10
C PRO A 75 -11.89 -9.91 4.82
N ALA A 76 -12.80 -8.97 4.98
CA ALA A 76 -12.46 -7.55 4.94
C ALA A 76 -11.38 -7.20 5.96
N ASP A 77 -10.36 -6.51 5.53
CA ASP A 77 -9.26 -6.08 6.38
C ASP A 77 -9.54 -4.72 7.01
N HIS A 78 -8.94 -4.50 8.17
CA HIS A 78 -9.01 -3.24 8.90
C HIS A 78 -7.60 -2.71 9.13
N LEU A 79 -7.47 -1.39 9.04
CA LEU A 79 -6.26 -0.68 9.43
C LEU A 79 -6.42 -0.20 10.86
N THR A 80 -5.53 -0.65 11.75
CA THR A 80 -5.48 -0.21 13.15
C THR A 80 -4.20 0.56 13.38
N VAL A 81 -4.32 1.75 13.99
CA VAL A 81 -3.18 2.62 14.30
C VAL A 81 -3.23 3.00 15.79
N PRO A 82 -2.33 2.45 16.60
CA PRO A 82 -2.31 2.75 18.03
C PRO A 82 -1.68 4.11 18.33
N ALA A 83 -1.86 4.57 19.54
CA ALA A 83 -1.14 5.71 20.15
C ALA A 83 -1.30 7.08 19.48
N LEU A 84 -2.26 7.25 18.59
CA LEU A 84 -2.65 8.56 18.07
C LEU A 84 -3.46 9.35 19.11
N LEU A 85 -3.61 10.67 18.92
CA LEU A 85 -4.48 11.50 19.76
C LEU A 85 -5.95 11.13 19.49
N PRO A 86 -6.72 10.64 20.49
CA PRO A 86 -8.06 10.06 20.24
C PRO A 86 -9.05 11.02 19.59
N THR A 87 -8.99 12.30 19.93
CA THR A 87 -9.91 13.34 19.45
C THR A 87 -9.46 14.03 18.17
N ALA A 88 -8.19 13.92 17.81
CA ALA A 88 -7.68 14.52 16.57
C ALA A 88 -8.19 13.74 15.35
N ARG A 89 -8.35 14.46 14.22
CA ARG A 89 -8.68 13.86 12.94
C ARG A 89 -7.42 13.60 12.14
N TYR A 90 -7.45 12.51 11.40
CA TYR A 90 -6.33 12.07 10.57
C TYR A 90 -6.83 11.68 9.20
N ARG A 91 -6.02 11.99 8.18
CA ARG A 91 -6.15 11.44 6.83
C ARG A 91 -5.25 10.22 6.73
N VAL A 92 -5.82 9.14 6.23
CA VAL A 92 -5.12 7.90 5.91
C VAL A 92 -5.03 7.76 4.41
N THR A 93 -3.84 7.60 3.88
CA THR A 93 -3.61 7.46 2.44
C THR A 93 -2.74 6.23 2.17
N ALA A 94 -3.15 5.37 1.24
CA ALA A 94 -2.30 4.29 0.77
C ALA A 94 -1.14 4.88 -0.04
N VAL A 95 0.08 4.43 0.26
CA VAL A 95 1.25 4.81 -0.55
C VAL A 95 1.11 4.16 -1.93
N PRO A 96 1.13 4.94 -3.02
CA PRO A 96 0.89 4.42 -4.36
C PRO A 96 1.88 3.32 -4.72
N GLN A 97 1.37 2.25 -5.30
CA GLN A 97 2.15 1.15 -5.86
C GLN A 97 1.83 0.96 -7.34
N GLN A 98 2.69 0.24 -8.02
CA GLN A 98 2.50 -0.15 -9.41
C GLN A 98 2.65 -1.66 -9.55
N VAL A 99 1.74 -2.27 -10.28
CA VAL A 99 1.70 -3.71 -10.49
C VAL A 99 2.00 -4.03 -11.94
N ALA A 100 2.94 -4.95 -12.14
CA ALA A 100 3.24 -5.46 -13.48
C ALA A 100 2.04 -6.21 -14.06
N VAL A 101 1.69 -5.94 -15.31
CA VAL A 101 0.57 -6.60 -16.01
C VAL A 101 0.77 -8.12 -16.06
N ALA A 102 2.01 -8.60 -16.15
CA ALA A 102 2.35 -10.02 -16.10
C ALA A 102 1.87 -10.72 -14.81
N ARG A 103 1.65 -9.98 -13.71
CA ARG A 103 1.14 -10.54 -12.45
C ARG A 103 -0.25 -11.16 -12.60
N PHE A 104 -1.04 -10.70 -13.58
CA PHE A 104 -2.34 -11.29 -13.92
C PHE A 104 -2.23 -12.64 -14.68
N GLY A 105 -1.02 -13.00 -15.15
CA GLY A 105 -0.75 -14.29 -15.76
C GLY A 105 -1.73 -14.63 -16.90
N GLY A 106 -2.31 -15.82 -16.82
CA GLY A 106 -3.27 -16.30 -17.82
C GLY A 106 -4.60 -15.54 -17.88
N LEU A 107 -4.91 -14.66 -16.92
CA LEU A 107 -6.13 -13.84 -16.94
C LEU A 107 -6.10 -12.81 -18.07
N VAL A 108 -4.92 -12.38 -18.49
CA VAL A 108 -4.76 -11.41 -19.61
C VAL A 108 -5.41 -11.94 -20.89
N LYS A 109 -5.42 -13.26 -21.12
CA LYS A 109 -6.10 -13.90 -22.28
C LYS A 109 -7.62 -13.70 -22.31
N HIS A 110 -8.25 -13.43 -21.15
CA HIS A 110 -9.69 -13.17 -21.06
C HIS A 110 -10.05 -11.71 -21.32
N ILE A 111 -9.08 -10.81 -21.21
CA ILE A 111 -9.23 -9.37 -21.42
C ILE A 111 -8.85 -9.00 -22.86
N ALA A 112 -7.81 -9.64 -23.39
CA ALA A 112 -7.34 -9.42 -24.76
C ALA A 112 -7.58 -10.69 -25.62
N PRO A 113 -8.10 -10.57 -26.85
CA PRO A 113 -8.39 -11.71 -27.73
C PRO A 113 -7.11 -12.37 -28.30
N VAL A 114 -5.99 -12.17 -27.67
CA VAL A 114 -4.67 -12.66 -28.08
C VAL A 114 -4.17 -13.67 -27.06
N LYS A 115 -3.66 -14.81 -27.53
CA LYS A 115 -2.96 -15.78 -26.68
C LYS A 115 -1.65 -15.18 -26.17
N LEU A 116 -1.71 -14.48 -25.07
CA LEU A 116 -0.53 -13.93 -24.41
C LEU A 116 -0.01 -14.93 -23.38
N SER A 117 1.21 -15.42 -23.59
CA SER A 117 1.93 -16.17 -22.57
C SER A 117 2.42 -15.21 -21.49
N ALA A 118 2.27 -15.60 -20.21
CA ALA A 118 2.75 -14.80 -19.07
C ALA A 118 4.25 -14.43 -19.19
N ASP A 119 5.05 -15.33 -19.78
CA ASP A 119 6.50 -15.15 -20.00
C ASP A 119 6.85 -14.71 -21.43
N GLY A 120 5.83 -14.39 -22.24
CA GLY A 120 6.01 -14.03 -23.65
C GLY A 120 6.68 -12.65 -23.83
N LEU A 121 7.39 -12.50 -24.95
CA LEU A 121 8.07 -11.24 -25.32
C LEU A 121 7.11 -10.03 -25.33
N VAL A 122 5.84 -10.24 -25.68
CA VAL A 122 4.83 -9.17 -25.71
C VAL A 122 4.55 -8.65 -24.32
N LEU A 123 4.27 -9.52 -23.33
CA LEU A 123 4.02 -9.09 -21.95
C LEU A 123 5.29 -8.54 -21.28
N ARG A 124 6.45 -9.08 -21.60
CA ARG A 124 7.73 -8.50 -21.14
C ARG A 124 7.94 -7.08 -21.66
N THR A 125 7.58 -6.82 -22.91
CA THR A 125 7.65 -5.48 -23.50
C THR A 125 6.60 -4.54 -22.89
N VAL A 126 5.36 -5.00 -22.70
CA VAL A 126 4.30 -4.22 -22.06
C VAL A 126 4.71 -3.85 -20.64
N ASN A 127 5.20 -4.80 -19.83
CA ASN A 127 5.64 -4.55 -18.47
C ASN A 127 6.80 -3.57 -18.36
N ARG A 128 7.63 -3.46 -19.41
CA ARG A 128 8.75 -2.51 -19.44
C ARG A 128 8.28 -1.06 -19.54
N HIS A 129 7.09 -0.83 -20.09
CA HIS A 129 6.56 0.51 -20.40
C HIS A 129 5.26 0.86 -19.69
N TYR A 130 4.58 -0.13 -19.15
CA TYR A 130 3.26 0.04 -18.53
C TYR A 130 3.14 -0.77 -17.24
N ALA A 131 2.61 -0.12 -16.20
CA ALA A 131 2.22 -0.76 -14.95
C ALA A 131 0.83 -0.27 -14.53
N LEU A 132 0.06 -1.15 -13.90
CA LEU A 132 -1.25 -0.79 -13.36
C LEU A 132 -1.09 -0.10 -12.01
N PRO A 133 -1.87 0.97 -11.73
CA PRO A 133 -1.94 1.53 -10.39
C PRO A 133 -2.58 0.50 -9.45
N ASP A 134 -2.16 0.47 -8.20
CA ASP A 134 -2.63 -0.46 -7.20
C ASP A 134 -3.01 0.26 -5.91
N GLY A 135 -4.17 -0.11 -5.37
CA GLY A 135 -4.54 0.16 -4.00
C GLY A 135 -4.74 1.63 -3.65
N SER A 136 -5.32 2.43 -4.54
CA SER A 136 -5.72 3.77 -4.18
C SER A 136 -6.71 3.72 -2.99
N PHE A 137 -6.36 4.37 -1.90
CA PHE A 137 -7.19 4.44 -0.70
C PHE A 137 -6.94 5.75 0.01
N THR A 138 -8.01 6.46 0.33
CA THR A 138 -7.98 7.64 1.19
C THR A 138 -9.20 7.60 2.10
N ALA A 139 -8.99 7.82 3.39
CA ALA A 139 -10.05 7.90 4.39
C ALA A 139 -9.70 8.94 5.45
N GLU A 140 -10.71 9.48 6.10
CA GLU A 140 -10.54 10.34 7.27
C GLU A 140 -11.22 9.73 8.48
N ALA A 141 -10.51 9.74 9.60
CA ALA A 141 -11.02 9.17 10.84
C ALA A 141 -10.41 9.86 12.07
N SER A 142 -11.09 9.76 13.21
CA SER A 142 -10.49 10.16 14.48
C SER A 142 -9.42 9.17 14.94
N GLY A 143 -8.49 9.61 15.78
CA GLY A 143 -7.51 8.71 16.38
C GLY A 143 -8.16 7.56 17.17
N ALA A 144 -9.31 7.81 17.81
CA ALA A 144 -10.08 6.77 18.48
C ALA A 144 -10.62 5.71 17.49
N ALA A 145 -11.15 6.14 16.33
CA ALA A 145 -11.61 5.22 15.28
C ALA A 145 -10.44 4.42 14.68
N LEU A 146 -9.30 5.07 14.45
CA LEU A 146 -8.09 4.39 13.98
C LEU A 146 -7.55 3.38 14.99
N ALA A 147 -7.64 3.65 16.29
CA ALA A 147 -7.26 2.68 17.32
C ALA A 147 -8.21 1.47 17.36
N ALA A 148 -9.49 1.66 17.05
CA ALA A 148 -10.48 0.57 16.93
C ALA A 148 -10.35 -0.20 15.61
N GLY A 149 -9.85 0.43 14.56
CA GLY A 149 -9.68 -0.11 13.22
C GLY A 149 -10.73 0.37 12.23
N ILE A 150 -10.28 0.95 11.12
CA ILE A 150 -11.12 1.36 10.00
C ILE A 150 -11.08 0.33 8.88
N PRO A 151 -12.19 0.11 8.16
CA PRO A 151 -12.20 -0.84 7.04
C PRO A 151 -11.31 -0.35 5.91
N LEU A 152 -10.64 -1.28 5.25
CA LEU A 152 -9.87 -1.03 4.04
C LEU A 152 -10.68 -1.44 2.81
N ASN A 153 -10.24 -0.95 1.63
CA ASN A 153 -10.77 -1.42 0.36
C ASN A 153 -10.52 -2.92 0.16
N ASP A 154 -11.35 -3.56 -0.64
CA ASP A 154 -11.27 -4.98 -0.90
C ASP A 154 -9.99 -5.38 -1.64
N GLN A 155 -9.57 -6.63 -1.45
CA GLN A 155 -8.54 -7.23 -2.28
C GLN A 155 -9.13 -7.67 -3.62
N PHE A 156 -8.31 -7.64 -4.66
CA PHE A 156 -8.65 -8.24 -5.93
C PHE A 156 -8.69 -9.78 -5.80
N LEU A 157 -9.85 -10.36 -6.07
CA LEU A 157 -10.11 -11.79 -5.91
C LEU A 157 -10.59 -12.48 -7.19
N GLY A 158 -10.78 -11.76 -8.28
CA GLY A 158 -11.44 -12.28 -9.46
C GLY A 158 -10.85 -11.80 -10.78
N THR A 159 -11.67 -11.83 -11.84
CA THR A 159 -11.28 -11.45 -13.20
C THR A 159 -11.47 -9.97 -13.53
N GLY A 160 -12.17 -9.23 -12.70
CA GLY A 160 -12.34 -7.78 -12.83
C GLY A 160 -11.22 -7.02 -12.12
N TYR A 161 -10.74 -5.93 -12.70
CA TYR A 161 -9.77 -5.03 -12.09
C TYR A 161 -10.39 -3.64 -11.91
N HIS A 162 -10.20 -3.09 -10.74
CA HIS A 162 -10.52 -1.71 -10.42
C HIS A 162 -9.37 -1.12 -9.61
N GLU A 163 -8.88 0.06 -9.98
CA GLU A 163 -7.70 0.69 -9.37
C GLU A 163 -7.84 0.97 -7.85
N GLY A 164 -9.06 1.07 -7.35
CA GLY A 164 -9.36 1.19 -5.92
C GLY A 164 -9.22 -0.12 -5.13
N LEU A 165 -8.99 -1.27 -5.79
CA LEU A 165 -8.80 -2.56 -5.14
C LEU A 165 -7.33 -2.78 -4.80
N ARG A 166 -7.06 -3.56 -3.74
CA ARG A 166 -5.72 -3.99 -3.40
C ARG A 166 -5.37 -5.26 -4.17
N LEU A 167 -4.24 -5.26 -4.85
CA LEU A 167 -3.73 -6.40 -5.61
C LEU A 167 -2.66 -7.15 -4.83
N TRP A 168 -3.09 -7.92 -3.82
CA TRP A 168 -2.17 -8.68 -3.00
C TRP A 168 -2.03 -10.12 -3.49
N GLY A 169 -0.78 -10.52 -3.65
CA GLY A 169 -0.39 -11.92 -3.79
C GLY A 169 0.32 -12.41 -2.54
N ASP A 170 0.87 -13.61 -2.60
CA ASP A 170 1.79 -14.09 -1.57
C ASP A 170 2.93 -13.10 -1.39
N PHE A 171 3.26 -12.83 -0.12
CA PHE A 171 4.25 -11.82 0.29
C PHE A 171 3.94 -10.38 -0.17
N GLY A 172 2.68 -10.10 -0.51
CA GLY A 172 2.21 -8.76 -0.84
C GLY A 172 2.23 -7.84 0.39
N SER A 173 2.48 -6.56 0.18
CA SER A 173 2.48 -5.55 1.24
C SER A 173 1.93 -4.23 0.76
N GLN A 174 1.42 -3.43 1.70
CA GLN A 174 0.97 -2.06 1.45
C GLN A 174 1.40 -1.16 2.61
N LEU A 175 1.91 0.01 2.28
CA LEU A 175 2.16 1.08 3.23
C LEU A 175 0.99 2.07 3.24
N TYR A 176 0.65 2.54 4.43
CA TYR A 176 -0.32 3.61 4.65
C TYR A 176 0.35 4.75 5.39
N LEU A 177 0.11 5.95 4.93
CA LEU A 177 0.49 7.17 5.61
C LEU A 177 -0.72 7.68 6.39
N VAL A 178 -0.51 8.11 7.61
CA VAL A 178 -1.52 8.68 8.50
C VAL A 178 -1.03 10.05 8.95
N GLU A 179 -1.77 11.10 8.63
CA GLU A 179 -1.40 12.48 8.92
C GLU A 179 -2.53 13.22 9.60
N GLN A 180 -2.20 13.95 10.65
CA GLN A 180 -3.18 14.78 11.37
C GLN A 180 -3.63 15.92 10.46
N LEU A 181 -4.94 16.09 10.36
CA LEU A 181 -5.54 17.24 9.66
C LEU A 181 -5.39 18.50 10.51
N GLY A 182 -5.05 19.62 9.86
CA GLY A 182 -5.04 20.92 10.51
C GLY A 182 -6.46 21.41 10.86
N GLU A 183 -6.59 22.24 11.86
CA GLU A 183 -7.89 22.79 12.30
C GLU A 183 -8.67 23.55 11.21
N ASN A 184 -8.02 23.92 10.11
CA ASN A 184 -8.64 24.67 8.99
C ASN A 184 -9.12 23.78 7.82
N GLU A 185 -8.92 22.46 7.84
CA GLU A 185 -9.39 21.56 6.79
C GLU A 185 -10.76 20.91 7.08
N GLU A 186 -11.39 21.23 8.20
CA GLU A 186 -12.62 20.58 8.66
C GLU A 186 -13.91 21.01 7.91
N ASP A 187 -13.86 22.02 7.01
CA ASP A 187 -15.10 22.68 6.52
C ASP A 187 -15.41 22.52 5.02
N HIS A 188 -14.78 21.58 4.32
CA HIS A 188 -15.03 21.42 2.87
C HIS A 188 -15.79 20.15 2.46
N THR A 189 -16.46 19.46 3.41
CA THR A 189 -17.33 18.32 3.07
C THR A 189 -18.72 18.50 3.67
N LYS A 190 -19.50 19.36 3.04
CA LYS A 190 -20.98 19.38 3.16
C LYS A 190 -21.60 19.20 1.81
#